data_87f6b08ce81e402a67b2365565c728ea
#
_entry.id   87f6b08ce81e402a67b2365565c728ea
#
_cell.length_a   1.000
_cell.length_b   1.000
_cell.length_c   1.000
_cell.angle_alpha   90.00
_cell.angle_beta   90.00
_cell.angle_gamma   90.00
#
_symmetry.space_group_name_H-M   'P 1'
#
loop_
_entity.id
_entity.type
_entity.pdbx_description
1 polymer ?
#
loop_
_entity_poly.entity_id
_entity_poly.type
_entity_poly.pdbx_seq_one_letter_code
_entity_poly.pdbx_strand_id
1 'polypeptide(L)'
;MKRYALDQKMKRMFTAAFLVILLLAAGLFAGISGSMYRKQAYQFCVSQVELNLNILDSRLQQIQTKQRVLAADSVIRNAVEYQVENETVDYSIELYHQRDVADKLYMLSENPEIENAYIVSADGRCLYSYRASVRKDYNLMQEEWLKDIVDSIYLNTSYVSGMHDKRYLLTDQKNECISMVMPITRENQYAFSAAAYLVCDIDPMAVLQSSRSADGGVSLALAASGRLLYAKESRHLAEEEEEQILARIDEEKSSFQLGGDPWGTDRLVVVMKSRFFGWNLVGIRSLDEIHSINRKLSCILAGILLLSVLLVALISRIVSKSILTPMNRLVDCCNQVAVGNYEVEFPEGKSEEIHVLSQTVQTMIHNVFRLSEKVVEEEKKLSEEQLRALQHQINPHFLNNVLQLIKGMAVEGKTEEISRLSTLLGKILA
;
A
#
# COMPACT_ATOMS: atom_id res chain seq x y z
N MET A 1 -49.79 -1.38 9.60
CA MET A 1 -48.78 -0.46 8.95
C MET A 1 -47.53 -0.20 9.74
N LYS A 2 -47.53 0.00 11.07
CA LYS A 2 -46.30 0.29 11.87
C LYS A 2 -45.27 -0.86 11.94
N ARG A 3 -45.66 -2.13 11.83
CA ARG A 3 -44.72 -3.32 11.93
C ARG A 3 -43.89 -3.52 10.66
N TYR A 4 -44.43 -3.33 9.47
CA TYR A 4 -43.68 -3.36 8.22
C TYR A 4 -42.56 -2.32 8.16
N ALA A 5 -42.75 -1.18 8.85
CA ALA A 5 -41.76 -0.14 8.98
C ALA A 5 -40.55 -0.55 9.86
N LEU A 6 -40.78 -1.37 10.88
CA LEU A 6 -39.70 -1.84 11.81
C LEU A 6 -38.78 -2.84 11.13
N ASP A 7 -39.32 -3.79 10.35
CA ASP A 7 -38.53 -4.77 9.58
C ASP A 7 -37.66 -4.09 8.50
N GLN A 8 -38.24 -3.16 7.75
CA GLN A 8 -37.49 -2.36 6.80
C GLN A 8 -36.43 -1.47 7.47
N LYS A 9 -36.71 -0.93 8.64
CA LYS A 9 -35.78 -0.10 9.41
C LYS A 9 -34.62 -0.91 9.96
N MET A 10 -34.85 -2.09 10.50
CA MET A 10 -33.82 -3.03 10.95
C MET A 10 -32.92 -3.47 9.81
N LYS A 11 -33.47 -3.88 8.66
CA LYS A 11 -32.72 -4.25 7.47
C LYS A 11 -31.83 -3.12 7.01
N ARG A 12 -32.35 -1.90 6.90
CA ARG A 12 -31.59 -0.71 6.53
C ARG A 12 -30.47 -0.39 7.53
N MET A 13 -30.73 -0.56 8.84
CA MET A 13 -29.70 -0.35 9.86
C MET A 13 -28.57 -1.37 9.77
N PHE A 14 -28.87 -2.67 9.63
CA PHE A 14 -27.84 -3.71 9.50
C PHE A 14 -27.03 -3.55 8.21
N THR A 15 -27.67 -3.29 7.07
CA THR A 15 -26.97 -3.06 5.82
C THR A 15 -26.13 -1.79 5.89
N ALA A 16 -26.63 -0.70 6.47
CA ALA A 16 -25.87 0.53 6.64
C ALA A 16 -24.66 0.35 7.59
N ALA A 17 -24.83 -0.31 8.72
CA ALA A 17 -23.75 -0.58 9.67
C ALA A 17 -22.65 -1.44 9.03
N PHE A 18 -23.02 -2.49 8.31
CA PHE A 18 -22.08 -3.34 7.60
C PHE A 18 -21.33 -2.57 6.51
N LEU A 19 -22.04 -1.73 5.75
CA LEU A 19 -21.44 -0.91 4.69
C LEU A 19 -20.44 0.11 5.25
N VAL A 20 -20.76 0.74 6.39
CA VAL A 20 -19.85 1.66 7.09
C VAL A 20 -18.58 0.95 7.56
N ILE A 21 -18.69 -0.23 8.17
CA ILE A 21 -17.54 -1.02 8.61
C ILE A 21 -16.64 -1.39 7.42
N LEU A 22 -17.24 -1.77 6.30
CA LEU A 22 -16.55 -2.20 5.11
C LEU A 22 -15.83 -1.03 4.41
N LEU A 23 -16.46 0.16 4.37
CA LEU A 23 -15.84 1.39 3.87
C LEU A 23 -14.68 1.84 4.76
N LEU A 24 -14.82 1.76 6.08
CA LEU A 24 -13.73 2.06 7.01
C LEU A 24 -12.56 1.11 6.83
N ALA A 25 -12.82 -0.19 6.72
CA ALA A 25 -11.79 -1.20 6.48
C ALA A 25 -11.07 -0.97 5.13
N ALA A 26 -11.80 -0.67 4.06
CA ALA A 26 -11.23 -0.36 2.76
C ALA A 26 -10.39 0.92 2.78
N GLY A 27 -10.85 1.97 3.47
CA GLY A 27 -10.11 3.23 3.63
C GLY A 27 -8.82 3.05 4.42
N LEU A 28 -8.86 2.32 5.53
CA LEU A 28 -7.67 1.97 6.31
C LEU A 28 -6.67 1.14 5.50
N PHE A 29 -7.15 0.13 4.78
CA PHE A 29 -6.29 -0.70 3.94
C PHE A 29 -5.63 0.11 2.82
N ALA A 30 -6.37 0.98 2.13
CA ALA A 30 -5.81 1.84 1.09
C ALA A 30 -4.75 2.80 1.64
N GLY A 31 -4.98 3.40 2.81
CA GLY A 31 -4.03 4.29 3.48
C GLY A 31 -2.74 3.57 3.91
N ILE A 32 -2.87 2.41 4.55
CA ILE A 32 -1.72 1.59 5.00
C ILE A 32 -0.93 1.09 3.79
N SER A 33 -1.61 0.55 2.78
CA SER A 33 -1.00 0.04 1.56
C SER A 33 -0.21 1.14 0.84
N GLY A 34 -0.80 2.33 0.64
CA GLY A 34 -0.13 3.45 0.00
C GLY A 34 1.13 3.93 0.73
N SER A 35 1.10 4.00 2.06
CA SER A 35 2.26 4.37 2.87
C SER A 35 3.36 3.30 2.83
N MET A 36 2.99 2.03 2.88
CA MET A 36 3.90 0.89 2.83
C MET A 36 4.63 0.81 1.48
N TYR A 37 3.91 0.96 0.37
CA TYR A 37 4.53 0.97 -0.97
C TYR A 37 5.50 2.13 -1.17
N ARG A 38 5.16 3.35 -0.70
CA ARG A 38 6.10 4.49 -0.75
C ARG A 38 7.37 4.21 0.05
N LYS A 39 7.24 3.66 1.25
CA LYS A 39 8.39 3.29 2.09
C LYS A 39 9.26 2.22 1.43
N GLN A 40 8.65 1.21 0.84
CA GLN A 40 9.37 0.16 0.10
C GLN A 40 10.10 0.73 -1.12
N ALA A 41 9.44 1.61 -1.90
CA ALA A 41 10.07 2.27 -3.04
C ALA A 41 11.27 3.12 -2.64
N TYR A 42 11.14 3.86 -1.54
CA TYR A 42 12.24 4.63 -0.97
C TYR A 42 13.42 3.74 -0.56
N GLN A 43 13.16 2.71 0.25
CA GLN A 43 14.19 1.77 0.68
C GLN A 43 14.87 1.07 -0.48
N PHE A 44 14.10 0.66 -1.49
CA PHE A 44 14.64 0.06 -2.70
C PHE A 44 15.53 1.03 -3.47
N CYS A 45 15.10 2.29 -3.67
CA CYS A 45 15.90 3.30 -4.35
C CYS A 45 17.21 3.59 -3.61
N VAL A 46 17.14 3.77 -2.27
CA VAL A 46 18.30 3.95 -1.40
C VAL A 46 19.27 2.78 -1.56
N SER A 47 18.80 1.54 -1.43
CA SER A 47 19.61 0.32 -1.57
C SER A 47 20.29 0.22 -2.94
N GLN A 48 19.57 0.57 -4.02
CA GLN A 48 20.13 0.55 -5.37
C GLN A 48 21.20 1.63 -5.57
N VAL A 49 20.97 2.85 -5.08
CA VAL A 49 21.96 3.93 -5.17
C VAL A 49 23.19 3.58 -4.35
N GLU A 50 23.05 3.06 -3.13
CA GLU A 50 24.15 2.64 -2.27
C GLU A 50 24.98 1.51 -2.90
N LEU A 51 24.30 0.51 -3.46
CA LEU A 51 24.99 -0.60 -4.15
C LEU A 51 25.82 -0.09 -5.34
N ASN A 52 25.21 0.74 -6.20
CA ASN A 52 25.90 1.27 -7.37
C ASN A 52 27.01 2.24 -6.99
N LEU A 53 26.84 3.04 -5.92
CA LEU A 53 27.90 3.90 -5.39
C LEU A 53 29.11 3.08 -4.89
N ASN A 54 28.85 1.99 -4.16
CA ASN A 54 29.92 1.10 -3.68
C ASN A 54 30.67 0.44 -4.84
N ILE A 55 29.96 0.03 -5.90
CA ILE A 55 30.60 -0.51 -7.11
C ILE A 55 31.47 0.55 -7.77
N LEU A 56 30.93 1.78 -7.94
CA LEU A 56 31.66 2.91 -8.50
C LEU A 56 32.92 3.23 -7.69
N ASP A 57 32.79 3.39 -6.38
CA ASP A 57 33.91 3.66 -5.48
C ASP A 57 34.97 2.54 -5.56
N SER A 58 34.54 1.27 -5.59
CA SER A 58 35.45 0.13 -5.72
C SER A 58 36.21 0.14 -7.05
N ARG A 59 35.53 0.46 -8.16
CA ARG A 59 36.17 0.57 -9.49
C ARG A 59 37.22 1.66 -9.53
N LEU A 60 36.89 2.83 -9.04
CA LEU A 60 37.83 3.97 -9.00
C LEU A 60 39.02 3.68 -8.07
N GLN A 61 38.78 3.01 -6.93
CA GLN A 61 39.88 2.56 -6.06
C GLN A 61 40.80 1.54 -6.75
N GLN A 62 40.27 0.65 -7.59
CA GLN A 62 41.09 -0.25 -8.38
C GLN A 62 42.00 0.52 -9.37
N ILE A 63 41.46 1.53 -10.06
CA ILE A 63 42.22 2.41 -10.93
C ILE A 63 43.30 3.15 -10.13
N GLN A 64 42.93 3.74 -8.98
CA GLN A 64 43.88 4.39 -8.09
C GLN A 64 45.04 3.48 -7.64
N THR A 65 44.70 2.23 -7.32
CA THR A 65 45.72 1.24 -6.91
C THR A 65 46.65 0.92 -8.05
N LYS A 66 46.13 0.71 -9.27
CA LYS A 66 46.99 0.50 -10.47
C LYS A 66 47.85 1.73 -10.77
N GLN A 67 47.32 2.93 -10.67
CA GLN A 67 48.10 4.16 -10.83
C GLN A 67 49.24 4.26 -9.82
N ARG A 68 48.97 3.91 -8.55
CA ARG A 68 49.99 3.93 -7.48
C ARG A 68 51.12 2.95 -7.77
N VAL A 69 50.81 1.75 -8.24
CA VAL A 69 51.80 0.73 -8.61
C VAL A 69 52.64 1.24 -9.78
N LEU A 70 52.03 1.82 -10.79
CA LEU A 70 52.74 2.34 -11.97
C LEU A 70 53.58 3.59 -11.64
N ALA A 71 53.08 4.50 -10.82
CA ALA A 71 53.87 5.66 -10.38
C ALA A 71 55.10 5.29 -9.55
N ALA A 72 55.07 4.12 -8.90
CA ALA A 72 56.20 3.57 -8.16
C ALA A 72 57.12 2.65 -9.00
N ASP A 73 56.73 2.33 -10.24
CA ASP A 73 57.50 1.43 -11.11
C ASP A 73 58.82 2.07 -11.54
N SER A 74 59.92 1.30 -11.38
CA SER A 74 61.26 1.79 -11.69
C SER A 74 61.46 2.15 -13.17
N VAL A 75 60.82 1.40 -14.07
CA VAL A 75 60.91 1.70 -15.53
C VAL A 75 60.29 3.07 -15.83
N ILE A 76 59.11 3.37 -15.26
CA ILE A 76 58.46 4.66 -15.42
C ILE A 76 59.28 5.76 -14.77
N ARG A 77 59.78 5.56 -13.54
CA ARG A 77 60.59 6.58 -12.86
C ARG A 77 61.89 6.88 -13.60
N ASN A 78 62.64 5.87 -14.02
CA ASN A 78 63.89 6.07 -14.76
C ASN A 78 63.65 6.79 -16.10
N ALA A 79 62.55 6.45 -16.81
CA ALA A 79 62.20 7.11 -18.05
C ALA A 79 61.83 8.58 -17.83
N VAL A 80 61.08 8.89 -16.74
CA VAL A 80 60.73 10.26 -16.37
C VAL A 80 61.95 11.07 -15.98
N GLU A 81 62.84 10.51 -15.12
CA GLU A 81 64.08 11.17 -14.70
C GLU A 81 64.99 11.47 -15.91
N TYR A 82 65.14 10.52 -16.83
CA TYR A 82 65.90 10.71 -18.05
C TYR A 82 65.39 11.89 -18.88
N GLN A 83 64.08 12.00 -19.06
CA GLN A 83 63.42 13.08 -19.82
C GLN A 83 63.49 14.45 -19.10
N VAL A 84 63.47 14.48 -17.80
CA VAL A 84 63.45 15.71 -17.00
C VAL A 84 64.86 16.28 -16.80
N GLU A 85 65.89 15.40 -16.71
CA GLU A 85 67.26 15.81 -16.42
C GLU A 85 68.06 16.17 -17.68
N ASN A 86 67.69 15.65 -18.86
CA ASN A 86 68.45 15.85 -20.08
C ASN A 86 67.74 16.89 -21.01
N GLU A 87 68.34 18.03 -21.25
CA GLU A 87 67.87 19.02 -22.22
C GLU A 87 67.86 18.50 -23.66
N THR A 88 68.83 17.60 -23.99
CA THR A 88 68.96 16.93 -25.30
C THR A 88 68.87 15.42 -25.11
N VAL A 89 67.77 14.84 -25.56
CA VAL A 89 67.48 13.43 -25.41
C VAL A 89 68.03 12.64 -26.59
N ASP A 90 68.78 11.55 -26.34
CA ASP A 90 69.18 10.64 -27.40
C ASP A 90 67.95 9.89 -27.94
N TYR A 91 67.74 9.99 -29.24
CA TYR A 91 66.54 9.40 -29.90
C TYR A 91 66.42 7.88 -29.68
N SER A 92 67.56 7.18 -29.66
CA SER A 92 67.54 5.72 -29.47
C SER A 92 67.09 5.33 -28.07
N ILE A 93 67.53 6.07 -27.04
CA ILE A 93 67.15 5.87 -25.66
C ILE A 93 65.69 6.29 -25.42
N GLU A 94 65.29 7.40 -26.03
CA GLU A 94 63.88 7.86 -25.99
C GLU A 94 62.94 6.82 -26.57
N LEU A 95 63.25 6.25 -27.74
CA LEU A 95 62.46 5.22 -28.36
C LEU A 95 62.34 3.96 -27.49
N TYR A 96 63.41 3.57 -26.80
CA TYR A 96 63.41 2.47 -25.83
C TYR A 96 62.46 2.78 -24.65
N HIS A 97 62.62 3.95 -24.04
CA HIS A 97 61.74 4.37 -22.94
C HIS A 97 60.27 4.50 -23.36
N GLN A 98 60.00 5.05 -24.56
CA GLN A 98 58.64 5.16 -25.09
C GLN A 98 57.94 3.80 -25.17
N ARG A 99 58.66 2.78 -25.66
CA ARG A 99 58.11 1.41 -25.75
C ARG A 99 57.84 0.82 -24.38
N ASP A 100 58.83 0.86 -23.48
CA ASP A 100 58.73 0.24 -22.18
C ASP A 100 57.65 0.94 -21.32
N VAL A 101 57.55 2.25 -21.37
CA VAL A 101 56.49 3.01 -20.67
C VAL A 101 55.12 2.74 -21.27
N ALA A 102 55.01 2.65 -22.63
CA ALA A 102 53.75 2.31 -23.26
C ALA A 102 53.24 0.91 -22.87
N ASP A 103 54.15 -0.06 -22.79
CA ASP A 103 53.82 -1.43 -22.32
C ASP A 103 53.32 -1.43 -20.85
N LYS A 104 53.88 -0.57 -20.01
CA LYS A 104 53.41 -0.40 -18.64
C LYS A 104 52.03 0.32 -18.58
N LEU A 105 51.88 1.38 -19.31
CA LEU A 105 50.60 2.11 -19.39
C LEU A 105 49.46 1.25 -20.00
N TYR A 106 49.83 0.26 -20.85
CA TYR A 106 48.86 -0.72 -21.36
C TYR A 106 48.10 -1.44 -20.27
N MET A 107 48.69 -1.67 -19.11
CA MET A 107 48.00 -2.31 -17.96
C MET A 107 46.81 -1.52 -17.45
N LEU A 108 46.74 -0.20 -17.68
CA LEU A 108 45.61 0.65 -17.38
C LEU A 108 44.46 0.45 -18.39
N SER A 109 44.80 0.06 -19.61
CA SER A 109 43.84 -0.10 -20.70
C SER A 109 42.91 -1.31 -20.54
N GLU A 110 43.22 -2.22 -19.61
CA GLU A 110 42.31 -3.31 -19.24
C GLU A 110 41.00 -2.80 -18.55
N ASN A 111 41.04 -1.57 -18.04
CA ASN A 111 39.83 -0.95 -17.49
C ASN A 111 39.10 -0.20 -18.61
N PRO A 112 37.88 -0.60 -18.97
CA PRO A 112 37.14 0.03 -20.08
C PRO A 112 36.76 1.48 -19.76
N GLU A 113 36.77 1.88 -18.50
CA GLU A 113 36.48 3.24 -18.05
C GLU A 113 37.62 4.21 -18.35
N ILE A 114 38.88 3.73 -18.54
CA ILE A 114 40.02 4.58 -18.86
C ILE A 114 40.11 4.78 -20.36
N GLU A 115 39.90 6.02 -20.81
CA GLU A 115 40.05 6.39 -22.21
C GLU A 115 41.51 6.59 -22.59
N ASN A 116 42.25 7.33 -21.77
CA ASN A 116 43.63 7.72 -22.04
C ASN A 116 44.48 7.62 -20.76
N ALA A 117 45.76 7.34 -20.92
CA ALA A 117 46.73 7.45 -19.86
C ALA A 117 47.99 8.14 -20.40
N TYR A 118 48.51 9.10 -19.66
CA TYR A 118 49.69 9.87 -20.08
C TYR A 118 50.48 10.37 -18.86
N ILE A 119 51.75 10.70 -19.09
CA ILE A 119 52.66 11.20 -18.06
C ILE A 119 53.05 12.63 -18.44
N VAL A 120 52.77 13.56 -17.51
CA VAL A 120 53.06 15.00 -17.66
C VAL A 120 54.15 15.41 -16.71
N SER A 121 55.18 16.09 -17.20
CA SER A 121 56.22 16.68 -16.37
C SER A 121 55.72 17.83 -15.50
N ALA A 122 56.43 18.20 -14.48
CA ALA A 122 56.06 19.31 -13.60
C ALA A 122 55.95 20.68 -14.32
N ASP A 123 56.61 20.83 -15.49
CA ASP A 123 56.51 22.02 -16.36
C ASP A 123 55.35 21.96 -17.36
N GLY A 124 54.59 20.88 -17.37
CA GLY A 124 53.34 20.73 -18.16
C GLY A 124 53.54 20.08 -19.55
N ARG A 125 54.75 19.59 -19.86
CA ARG A 125 54.99 18.85 -21.10
C ARG A 125 54.50 17.40 -21.00
N CYS A 126 53.82 16.89 -22.01
CA CYS A 126 53.52 15.47 -22.09
C CYS A 126 54.80 14.68 -22.44
N LEU A 127 55.24 13.83 -21.52
CA LEU A 127 56.44 12.99 -21.71
C LEU A 127 56.10 11.70 -22.46
N TYR A 128 55.06 11.00 -22.00
CA TYR A 128 54.63 9.74 -22.56
C TYR A 128 53.08 9.68 -22.59
N SER A 129 52.55 9.04 -23.62
CA SER A 129 51.09 8.86 -23.74
C SER A 129 50.74 7.48 -24.28
N TYR A 130 49.61 6.95 -23.86
CA TYR A 130 49.01 5.73 -24.35
C TYR A 130 47.56 5.96 -24.77
N ARG A 131 47.19 5.44 -25.95
CA ARG A 131 45.89 5.59 -26.67
C ARG A 131 45.62 6.95 -27.27
N ALA A 132 45.95 8.04 -26.64
CA ALA A 132 45.72 9.37 -27.21
C ALA A 132 47.02 10.07 -27.56
N SER A 133 47.02 10.79 -28.69
CA SER A 133 48.10 11.70 -29.02
C SER A 133 47.82 13.05 -28.35
N VAL A 134 48.57 13.33 -27.30
CA VAL A 134 48.56 14.65 -26.67
C VAL A 134 49.33 15.62 -27.62
N ARG A 135 48.85 16.84 -27.74
CA ARG A 135 49.51 17.90 -28.53
C ARG A 135 50.88 18.19 -27.95
N LYS A 136 51.95 18.06 -28.75
CA LYS A 136 53.32 18.29 -28.29
C LYS A 136 53.62 19.74 -27.92
N ASP A 137 52.89 20.67 -28.53
CA ASP A 137 52.99 22.13 -28.32
C ASP A 137 52.07 22.64 -27.20
N TYR A 138 51.29 21.75 -26.56
CA TYR A 138 50.33 22.12 -25.53
C TYR A 138 50.94 21.93 -24.14
N ASN A 139 50.88 23.00 -23.35
CA ASN A 139 51.29 22.93 -21.95
C ASN A 139 50.06 22.64 -21.09
N LEU A 140 50.02 21.42 -20.50
CA LEU A 140 48.90 20.97 -19.68
C LEU A 140 48.75 21.76 -18.38
N MET A 141 49.81 22.43 -17.89
CA MET A 141 49.69 23.30 -16.72
C MET A 141 48.88 24.58 -16.96
N GLN A 142 48.47 24.84 -18.21
CA GLN A 142 47.48 25.89 -18.52
C GLN A 142 46.05 25.48 -18.22
N GLU A 143 45.80 24.18 -18.03
CA GLU A 143 44.48 23.68 -17.61
C GLU A 143 44.26 23.93 -16.13
N GLU A 144 43.24 24.69 -15.79
CA GLU A 144 42.91 25.06 -14.40
C GLU A 144 42.72 23.81 -13.51
N TRP A 145 42.03 22.80 -14.04
CA TRP A 145 41.77 21.55 -13.33
C TRP A 145 43.05 20.82 -12.91
N LEU A 146 44.10 20.81 -13.75
CA LEU A 146 45.36 20.16 -13.44
C LEU A 146 46.19 21.01 -12.46
N LYS A 147 46.20 22.31 -12.66
CA LYS A 147 46.91 23.26 -11.81
C LYS A 147 46.36 23.23 -10.37
N ASP A 148 45.04 23.26 -10.18
CA ASP A 148 44.40 23.19 -8.87
C ASP A 148 44.76 21.92 -8.13
N ILE A 149 44.84 20.78 -8.85
CA ILE A 149 45.26 19.51 -8.28
C ILE A 149 46.75 19.58 -7.87
N VAL A 150 47.60 20.04 -8.76
CA VAL A 150 49.06 20.09 -8.52
C VAL A 150 49.38 20.99 -7.33
N ASP A 151 48.71 22.12 -7.20
CA ASP A 151 48.89 23.05 -6.07
C ASP A 151 48.41 22.46 -4.73
N SER A 152 47.50 21.50 -4.75
CA SER A 152 46.94 20.83 -3.55
C SER A 152 47.50 19.43 -3.26
N ILE A 153 48.46 18.94 -4.08
CA ILE A 153 48.84 17.54 -4.09
C ILE A 153 49.74 17.17 -2.90
N TYR A 154 49.36 16.13 -2.17
CA TYR A 154 50.24 15.43 -1.21
C TYR A 154 50.79 14.18 -1.86
N LEU A 155 52.08 13.87 -1.60
CA LEU A 155 52.77 12.70 -2.17
C LEU A 155 52.01 11.41 -1.83
N ASN A 156 51.94 10.50 -2.82
CA ASN A 156 51.30 9.17 -2.75
C ASN A 156 49.75 9.14 -2.68
N THR A 157 49.10 10.25 -2.96
CA THR A 157 47.63 10.29 -3.06
C THR A 157 47.23 10.57 -4.51
N SER A 158 46.22 9.87 -5.00
CA SER A 158 45.60 10.20 -6.27
C SER A 158 44.49 11.21 -6.06
N TYR A 159 44.41 12.17 -6.94
CA TYR A 159 43.42 13.23 -6.95
C TYR A 159 42.52 13.06 -8.16
N VAL A 160 41.26 13.46 -8.02
CA VAL A 160 40.29 13.41 -9.09
C VAL A 160 39.89 14.83 -9.47
N SER A 161 39.98 15.13 -10.75
CA SER A 161 39.55 16.44 -11.26
C SER A 161 38.02 16.58 -11.27
N GLY A 162 37.54 17.81 -11.37
CA GLY A 162 36.20 18.04 -11.89
C GLY A 162 36.09 17.60 -13.35
N MET A 163 34.87 17.70 -13.90
CA MET A 163 34.67 17.51 -15.34
C MET A 163 35.36 18.59 -16.13
N HIS A 164 36.08 18.21 -17.20
CA HIS A 164 36.78 19.13 -18.06
C HIS A 164 36.84 18.62 -19.50
N ASP A 165 37.06 19.55 -20.44
CA ASP A 165 37.25 19.26 -21.86
C ASP A 165 38.66 18.71 -22.13
N LYS A 166 38.78 17.81 -23.11
CA LYS A 166 40.07 17.23 -23.55
C LYS A 166 40.77 18.10 -24.64
N ARG A 167 40.94 19.40 -24.42
CA ARG A 167 41.52 20.36 -25.37
C ARG A 167 42.98 20.06 -25.74
N TYR A 168 43.66 19.34 -24.87
CA TYR A 168 45.05 18.89 -25.01
C TYR A 168 45.24 17.72 -25.97
N LEU A 169 44.16 17.08 -26.40
CA LEU A 169 44.22 15.96 -27.35
C LEU A 169 44.17 16.44 -28.82
N LEU A 170 44.78 15.65 -29.70
CA LEU A 170 44.73 15.88 -31.15
C LEU A 170 43.38 15.48 -31.78
N THR A 171 42.55 14.76 -31.08
CA THR A 171 41.23 14.31 -31.55
C THR A 171 40.17 15.39 -31.29
N ASP A 172 39.39 15.72 -32.32
CA ASP A 172 38.28 16.71 -32.25
C ASP A 172 37.04 16.21 -31.43
N GLN A 173 37.16 15.13 -30.68
CA GLN A 173 36.08 14.65 -29.87
C GLN A 173 35.86 15.57 -28.64
N LYS A 174 34.81 16.38 -28.70
CA LYS A 174 34.32 17.22 -27.60
C LYS A 174 33.71 16.38 -26.46
N ASN A 175 34.42 15.36 -25.99
CA ASN A 175 33.94 14.56 -24.89
C ASN A 175 34.59 15.09 -23.61
N GLU A 176 33.76 15.49 -22.66
CA GLU A 176 34.19 15.80 -21.30
C GLU A 176 34.68 14.52 -20.62
N CYS A 177 35.70 14.64 -19.80
CA CYS A 177 36.24 13.55 -18.99
C CYS A 177 36.50 14.03 -17.57
N ILE A 178 36.80 13.06 -16.73
CA ILE A 178 37.31 13.27 -15.38
C ILE A 178 38.71 12.64 -15.36
N SER A 179 39.69 13.35 -14.83
CA SER A 179 41.05 12.84 -14.77
C SER A 179 41.45 12.48 -13.34
N MET A 180 42.08 11.32 -13.19
CA MET A 180 42.77 10.93 -11.97
C MET A 180 44.26 11.21 -12.13
N VAL A 181 44.82 11.93 -11.19
CA VAL A 181 46.22 12.39 -11.20
C VAL A 181 46.97 11.79 -10.05
N MET A 182 48.08 11.11 -10.32
CA MET A 182 48.97 10.51 -9.35
C MET A 182 50.39 11.07 -9.52
N PRO A 183 51.03 11.65 -8.47
CA PRO A 183 52.37 12.15 -8.56
C PRO A 183 53.40 11.02 -8.69
N ILE A 184 54.41 11.20 -9.57
CA ILE A 184 55.59 10.35 -9.70
C ILE A 184 56.75 11.06 -9.02
N THR A 185 57.26 10.47 -7.92
CA THR A 185 58.30 11.06 -7.09
C THR A 185 59.70 10.60 -7.54
N ARG A 186 60.72 11.46 -7.37
CA ARG A 186 62.12 11.09 -7.60
C ARG A 186 62.64 10.15 -6.52
N GLU A 187 63.57 9.23 -6.87
CA GLU A 187 64.00 8.13 -6.01
C GLU A 187 64.83 8.58 -4.80
N ASN A 188 65.51 9.73 -4.87
CA ASN A 188 66.52 10.13 -3.86
C ASN A 188 66.38 11.52 -3.28
N GLN A 189 65.21 12.20 -3.41
CA GLN A 189 65.05 13.53 -2.85
C GLN A 189 64.05 13.53 -1.69
N TYR A 190 64.55 13.96 -0.53
CA TYR A 190 63.72 14.35 0.62
C TYR A 190 62.88 15.64 0.32
N ALA A 191 62.84 16.09 -0.92
CA ALA A 191 62.07 17.22 -1.34
C ALA A 191 60.65 16.76 -1.75
N PHE A 192 59.64 17.38 -1.19
CA PHE A 192 58.19 17.17 -1.46
C PHE A 192 57.77 17.66 -2.86
N SER A 193 58.51 17.34 -3.92
CA SER A 193 58.16 17.70 -5.30
C SER A 193 58.04 16.44 -6.17
N ALA A 194 56.95 16.37 -6.92
CA ALA A 194 56.76 15.38 -7.94
C ALA A 194 57.65 15.70 -9.14
N ALA A 195 58.29 14.69 -9.75
CA ALA A 195 59.02 14.83 -11.01
C ALA A 195 58.09 14.94 -12.20
N ALA A 196 56.96 14.23 -12.12
CA ALA A 196 55.91 14.17 -13.12
C ALA A 196 54.59 13.69 -12.49
N TYR A 197 53.54 13.68 -13.29
CA TYR A 197 52.20 13.25 -12.91
C TYR A 197 51.69 12.21 -13.88
N LEU A 198 51.27 11.06 -13.39
CA LEU A 198 50.53 10.04 -14.14
C LEU A 198 49.07 10.44 -14.15
N VAL A 199 48.53 10.75 -15.31
CA VAL A 199 47.15 11.19 -15.54
C VAL A 199 46.40 10.08 -16.27
N CYS A 200 45.21 9.76 -15.79
CA CYS A 200 44.27 8.86 -16.45
C CYS A 200 42.96 9.59 -16.70
N ASP A 201 42.59 9.74 -17.95
CA ASP A 201 41.28 10.26 -18.33
C ASP A 201 40.25 9.15 -18.25
N ILE A 202 39.21 9.40 -17.50
CA ILE A 202 38.12 8.46 -17.20
C ILE A 202 36.86 8.96 -17.88
N ASP A 203 36.21 8.09 -18.65
CA ASP A 203 34.86 8.33 -19.14
C ASP A 203 33.86 8.14 -18.00
N PRO A 204 33.24 9.23 -17.48
CA PRO A 204 32.26 9.13 -16.41
C PRO A 204 31.04 8.30 -16.81
N MET A 205 30.72 8.25 -18.10
CA MET A 205 29.59 7.46 -18.61
C MET A 205 29.92 5.97 -18.62
N ALA A 206 31.16 5.58 -18.94
CA ALA A 206 31.60 4.20 -18.88
C ALA A 206 31.62 3.70 -17.43
N VAL A 207 32.04 4.54 -16.47
CA VAL A 207 32.01 4.22 -15.04
C VAL A 207 30.57 4.00 -14.57
N LEU A 208 29.66 4.88 -14.96
CA LEU A 208 28.25 4.78 -14.60
C LEU A 208 27.58 3.53 -15.21
N GLN A 209 27.96 3.15 -16.43
CA GLN A 209 27.45 1.95 -17.10
C GLN A 209 27.99 0.67 -16.47
N SER A 210 29.27 0.65 -16.10
CA SER A 210 29.89 -0.52 -15.46
C SER A 210 29.41 -0.76 -14.04
N SER A 211 28.93 0.29 -13.36
CA SER A 211 28.34 0.21 -12.02
C SER A 211 26.89 -0.22 -12.01
N ARG A 212 26.22 -0.28 -13.18
CA ARG A 212 24.77 -0.58 -13.26
C ARG A 212 24.49 -2.03 -12.92
N SER A 213 23.90 -2.27 -11.76
CA SER A 213 23.23 -3.53 -11.44
C SER A 213 21.90 -3.60 -12.19
N ALA A 214 21.69 -4.70 -12.92
CA ALA A 214 20.56 -4.88 -13.83
C ALA A 214 19.19 -4.56 -13.21
N ASP A 215 18.35 -3.90 -14.01
CA ASP A 215 16.88 -3.78 -13.90
C ASP A 215 16.25 -3.58 -12.52
N GLY A 216 16.22 -2.31 -12.08
CA GLY A 216 15.45 -1.97 -10.89
C GLY A 216 14.46 -0.79 -11.09
N GLY A 217 14.30 -0.26 -12.33
CA GLY A 217 13.46 0.92 -12.56
C GLY A 217 14.00 2.20 -11.90
N VAL A 218 15.28 2.21 -11.48
CA VAL A 218 15.99 3.38 -10.97
C VAL A 218 16.94 3.88 -12.06
N SER A 219 16.72 5.10 -12.52
CA SER A 219 17.67 5.79 -13.40
C SER A 219 18.78 6.39 -12.57
N LEU A 220 20.04 6.13 -12.96
CA LEU A 220 21.21 6.66 -12.27
C LEU A 220 21.79 7.84 -13.06
N ALA A 221 22.16 8.87 -12.33
CA ALA A 221 22.90 10.00 -12.84
C ALA A 221 24.04 10.37 -11.89
N LEU A 222 25.15 10.85 -12.43
CA LEU A 222 26.26 11.37 -11.66
C LEU A 222 26.19 12.90 -11.65
N ALA A 223 26.14 13.51 -10.48
CA ALA A 223 26.24 14.96 -10.36
C ALA A 223 27.70 15.35 -10.19
N ALA A 224 28.23 16.02 -11.21
CA ALA A 224 29.59 16.51 -11.23
C ALA A 224 29.62 17.91 -11.86
N SER A 225 30.38 18.82 -11.27
CA SER A 225 30.61 20.19 -11.81
C SER A 225 29.31 20.93 -12.22
N GLY A 226 28.26 20.81 -11.39
CA GLY A 226 26.99 21.51 -11.64
C GLY A 226 26.14 20.95 -12.77
N ARG A 227 26.36 19.71 -13.19
CA ARG A 227 25.57 19.01 -14.22
C ARG A 227 25.25 17.59 -13.82
N LEU A 228 24.17 17.03 -14.38
CA LEU A 228 23.81 15.64 -14.25
C LEU A 228 24.22 14.87 -15.49
N LEU A 229 25.01 13.82 -15.29
CA LEU A 229 25.40 12.88 -16.33
C LEU A 229 24.58 11.61 -16.21
N TYR A 230 23.84 11.28 -17.24
CA TYR A 230 22.95 10.13 -17.26
C TYR A 230 23.61 8.91 -17.87
N ALA A 231 23.37 7.73 -17.34
CA ALA A 231 23.69 6.48 -18.04
C ALA A 231 22.93 6.40 -19.37
N LYS A 232 23.57 5.85 -20.42
CA LYS A 232 23.13 5.87 -21.83
C LYS A 232 21.67 5.45 -22.07
N GLU A 233 21.08 4.67 -21.18
CA GLU A 233 19.68 4.22 -21.26
C GLU A 233 18.78 4.88 -20.21
N SER A 234 19.31 5.82 -19.42
CA SER A 234 18.54 6.54 -18.44
C SER A 234 17.65 7.58 -19.11
N ARG A 235 16.45 7.75 -18.59
CA ARG A 235 15.52 8.77 -19.06
C ARG A 235 16.05 10.13 -18.65
N HIS A 236 16.33 10.99 -19.61
CA HIS A 236 16.69 12.38 -19.34
C HIS A 236 15.51 13.10 -18.67
N LEU A 237 15.84 13.94 -17.71
CA LEU A 237 14.89 14.84 -17.06
C LEU A 237 14.70 16.10 -17.92
N ALA A 238 13.66 16.87 -17.62
CA ALA A 238 13.54 18.22 -18.15
C ALA A 238 14.58 19.14 -17.47
N GLU A 239 15.06 20.16 -18.17
CA GLU A 239 16.08 21.08 -17.64
C GLU A 239 15.68 21.70 -16.30
N GLU A 240 14.38 22.05 -16.11
CA GLU A 240 13.86 22.59 -14.87
C GLU A 240 13.95 21.59 -13.69
N GLU A 241 13.79 20.29 -13.98
CA GLU A 241 13.91 19.23 -12.96
C GLU A 241 15.38 19.00 -12.58
N GLU A 242 16.30 19.10 -13.54
CA GLU A 242 17.74 19.01 -13.30
C GLU A 242 18.25 20.14 -12.42
N GLU A 243 17.85 21.38 -12.70
CA GLU A 243 18.18 22.54 -11.86
C GLU A 243 17.67 22.37 -10.43
N GLN A 244 16.43 21.87 -10.25
CA GLN A 244 15.87 21.60 -8.94
C GLN A 244 16.65 20.51 -8.18
N ILE A 245 17.15 19.48 -8.87
CA ILE A 245 17.97 18.44 -8.25
C ILE A 245 19.30 19.03 -7.81
N LEU A 246 19.97 19.75 -8.69
CA LEU A 246 21.28 20.36 -8.42
C LEU A 246 21.21 21.35 -7.24
N ALA A 247 20.21 22.22 -7.22
CA ALA A 247 19.99 23.15 -6.12
C ALA A 247 19.78 22.44 -4.77
N ARG A 248 19.09 21.30 -4.77
CA ARG A 248 18.85 20.52 -3.54
C ARG A 248 20.02 19.65 -3.10
N ILE A 249 20.92 19.30 -4.03
CA ILE A 249 22.21 18.66 -3.69
C ILE A 249 23.08 19.63 -2.91
N ASP A 250 23.10 20.90 -3.30
CA ASP A 250 23.86 21.95 -2.60
C ASP A 250 23.31 22.22 -1.20
N GLU A 251 22.00 21.95 -0.96
CA GLU A 251 21.37 22.00 0.37
C GLU A 251 21.64 20.75 1.24
N GLU A 252 22.51 19.83 0.82
CA GLU A 252 22.85 18.55 1.49
C GLU A 252 21.64 17.61 1.76
N LYS A 253 20.58 17.73 0.98
CA LYS A 253 19.42 16.83 1.11
C LYS A 253 19.70 15.47 0.47
N SER A 254 19.70 14.44 1.27
CA SER A 254 19.97 13.06 0.82
C SER A 254 18.79 12.41 0.08
N SER A 255 17.57 12.93 0.19
CA SER A 255 16.40 12.42 -0.55
C SER A 255 15.27 13.42 -0.57
N PHE A 256 14.55 13.49 -1.70
CA PHE A 256 13.41 14.36 -1.89
C PHE A 256 12.49 13.86 -3.01
N GLN A 257 11.27 14.39 -3.05
CA GLN A 257 10.33 14.14 -4.15
C GLN A 257 10.34 15.34 -5.11
N LEU A 258 10.37 15.03 -6.40
CA LEU A 258 10.14 15.97 -7.49
C LEU A 258 8.74 15.73 -8.06
N GLY A 259 8.01 16.81 -8.29
CA GLY A 259 6.63 16.77 -8.74
C GLY A 259 5.68 17.16 -7.61
N GLY A 260 4.57 17.75 -7.96
CA GLY A 260 3.55 18.25 -7.03
C GLY A 260 2.24 18.52 -7.76
N ASP A 261 2.21 18.24 -9.08
CA ASP A 261 0.99 18.35 -9.86
C ASP A 261 0.11 17.11 -9.64
N PRO A 262 -1.20 17.29 -9.46
CA PRO A 262 -2.15 16.18 -9.31
C PRO A 262 -2.16 15.22 -10.52
N TRP A 263 -1.58 15.62 -11.62
CA TRP A 263 -1.50 14.90 -12.90
C TRP A 263 -0.06 14.69 -13.40
N GLY A 264 0.95 15.17 -12.63
CA GLY A 264 2.36 15.07 -12.98
C GLY A 264 2.99 13.75 -12.54
N THR A 265 4.09 13.40 -13.20
CA THR A 265 4.90 12.22 -12.88
C THR A 265 5.69 12.48 -11.60
N ASP A 266 5.16 12.05 -10.45
CA ASP A 266 5.93 12.10 -9.20
C ASP A 266 7.18 11.24 -9.31
N ARG A 267 8.33 11.81 -8.98
CA ARG A 267 9.62 11.13 -8.97
C ARG A 267 10.25 11.17 -7.58
N LEU A 268 10.79 10.06 -7.18
CA LEU A 268 11.62 9.95 -6.00
C LEU A 268 13.08 10.11 -6.40
N VAL A 269 13.76 11.07 -5.79
CA VAL A 269 15.19 11.34 -5.99
C VAL A 269 15.92 11.01 -4.70
N VAL A 270 16.97 10.21 -4.82
CA VAL A 270 17.89 9.86 -3.75
C VAL A 270 19.30 10.26 -4.17
N VAL A 271 19.97 11.02 -3.33
CA VAL A 271 21.34 11.50 -3.58
C VAL A 271 22.26 10.91 -2.53
N MET A 272 23.36 10.32 -2.97
CA MET A 272 24.42 9.82 -2.09
C MET A 272 25.78 10.30 -2.55
N LYS A 273 26.57 10.78 -1.60
CA LYS A 273 27.92 11.28 -1.85
C LYS A 273 28.94 10.15 -1.72
N SER A 274 29.83 10.02 -2.73
CA SER A 274 31.00 9.16 -2.63
C SER A 274 31.90 9.59 -1.45
N ARG A 275 32.36 8.63 -0.68
CA ARG A 275 33.27 8.88 0.43
C ARG A 275 34.72 9.17 -0.01
N PHE A 276 35.06 8.71 -1.22
CA PHE A 276 36.44 8.73 -1.70
C PHE A 276 36.67 9.87 -2.72
N PHE A 277 35.69 10.11 -3.58
CA PHE A 277 35.87 11.01 -4.73
C PHE A 277 35.01 12.27 -4.66
N GLY A 278 34.15 12.40 -3.63
CA GLY A 278 33.32 13.60 -3.42
C GLY A 278 32.18 13.79 -4.41
N TRP A 279 31.96 12.85 -5.32
CA TRP A 279 30.87 12.91 -6.30
C TRP A 279 29.53 12.52 -5.68
N ASN A 280 28.46 13.04 -6.26
CA ASN A 280 27.12 12.68 -5.84
C ASN A 280 26.49 11.74 -6.88
N LEU A 281 26.12 10.53 -6.46
CA LEU A 281 25.32 9.61 -7.26
C LEU A 281 23.85 9.88 -6.98
N VAL A 282 23.08 10.14 -8.04
CA VAL A 282 21.67 10.48 -8.01
C VAL A 282 20.88 9.29 -8.57
N GLY A 283 20.01 8.72 -7.77
CA GLY A 283 19.04 7.72 -8.20
C GLY A 283 17.67 8.34 -8.36
N ILE A 284 17.05 8.14 -9.52
CA ILE A 284 15.75 8.71 -9.86
C ILE A 284 14.80 7.56 -10.18
N ARG A 285 13.68 7.50 -9.47
CA ARG A 285 12.64 6.50 -9.68
C ARG A 285 11.29 7.16 -9.91
N SER A 286 10.58 6.78 -10.99
CA SER A 286 9.19 7.19 -11.18
C SER A 286 8.28 6.49 -10.17
N LEU A 287 7.37 7.27 -9.57
CA LEU A 287 6.32 6.77 -8.69
C LEU A 287 5.06 6.37 -9.48
N ASP A 288 5.03 6.54 -10.79
CA ASP A 288 3.89 6.20 -11.65
C ASP A 288 3.51 4.72 -11.58
N GLU A 289 4.51 3.84 -11.50
CA GLU A 289 4.27 2.41 -11.31
C GLU A 289 3.52 2.14 -10.00
N ILE A 290 3.89 2.85 -8.93
CA ILE A 290 3.25 2.74 -7.62
C ILE A 290 1.81 3.25 -7.70
N HIS A 291 1.58 4.38 -8.38
CA HIS A 291 0.24 4.91 -8.63
C HIS A 291 -0.60 3.95 -9.47
N SER A 292 -0.02 3.30 -10.47
CA SER A 292 -0.70 2.30 -11.29
C SER A 292 -1.09 1.06 -10.49
N ILE A 293 -0.20 0.57 -9.62
CA ILE A 293 -0.46 -0.56 -8.70
C ILE A 293 -1.55 -0.18 -7.70
N ASN A 294 -1.46 0.99 -7.07
CA ASN A 294 -2.47 1.50 -6.15
C ASN A 294 -3.85 1.63 -6.83
N ARG A 295 -3.89 2.11 -8.07
CA ARG A 295 -5.15 2.20 -8.85
C ARG A 295 -5.74 0.83 -9.14
N LYS A 296 -4.94 -0.16 -9.56
CA LYS A 296 -5.39 -1.54 -9.77
C LYS A 296 -5.92 -2.14 -8.47
N LEU A 297 -5.20 -1.94 -7.35
CA LEU A 297 -5.62 -2.41 -6.03
C LEU A 297 -6.93 -1.76 -5.58
N SER A 298 -7.08 -0.45 -5.79
CA SER A 298 -8.32 0.29 -5.51
C SER A 298 -9.50 -0.21 -6.35
N CYS A 299 -9.27 -0.55 -7.62
CA CYS A 299 -10.30 -1.16 -8.48
C CYS A 299 -10.73 -2.55 -7.97
N ILE A 300 -9.76 -3.39 -7.54
CA ILE A 300 -10.05 -4.71 -6.97
C ILE A 300 -10.86 -4.56 -5.67
N LEU A 301 -10.44 -3.64 -4.78
CA LEU A 301 -11.15 -3.34 -3.54
C LEU A 301 -12.59 -2.86 -3.81
N ALA A 302 -12.77 -1.96 -4.77
CA ALA A 302 -14.09 -1.49 -5.19
C ALA A 302 -14.97 -2.64 -5.72
N GLY A 303 -14.39 -3.57 -6.47
CA GLY A 303 -15.06 -4.78 -6.94
C GLY A 303 -15.50 -5.70 -5.79
N ILE A 304 -14.63 -5.94 -4.82
CA ILE A 304 -14.95 -6.74 -3.62
C ILE A 304 -16.05 -6.05 -2.80
N LEU A 305 -15.99 -4.73 -2.67
CA LEU A 305 -16.98 -3.94 -1.95
C LEU A 305 -18.36 -4.03 -2.61
N LEU A 306 -18.40 -3.92 -3.92
CA LEU A 306 -19.65 -4.07 -4.70
C LEU A 306 -20.22 -5.48 -4.58
N LEU A 307 -19.37 -6.50 -4.68
CA LEU A 307 -19.77 -7.90 -4.52
C LEU A 307 -20.31 -8.17 -3.11
N SER A 308 -19.69 -7.62 -2.07
CA SER A 308 -20.13 -7.78 -0.68
C SER A 308 -21.49 -7.12 -0.43
N VAL A 309 -21.74 -5.94 -1.01
CA VAL A 309 -23.06 -5.26 -0.94
C VAL A 309 -24.15 -6.13 -1.59
N LEU A 310 -23.86 -6.70 -2.77
CA LEU A 310 -24.78 -7.61 -3.46
C LEU A 310 -25.08 -8.86 -2.61
N LEU A 311 -24.05 -9.43 -2.01
CA LEU A 311 -24.15 -10.64 -1.18
C LEU A 311 -24.96 -10.37 0.09
N VAL A 312 -24.73 -9.23 0.76
CA VAL A 312 -25.54 -8.80 1.91
C VAL A 312 -27.00 -8.57 1.54
N ALA A 313 -27.25 -7.93 0.40
CA ALA A 313 -28.62 -7.74 -0.09
C ALA A 313 -29.32 -9.08 -0.38
N LEU A 314 -28.59 -10.05 -0.98
CA LEU A 314 -29.12 -11.39 -1.25
C LEU A 314 -29.43 -12.14 0.06
N ILE A 315 -28.49 -12.19 1.00
CA ILE A 315 -28.67 -12.83 2.30
C ILE A 315 -29.83 -12.17 3.06
N SER A 316 -29.89 -10.84 3.10
CA SER A 316 -30.98 -10.10 3.72
C SER A 316 -32.34 -10.47 3.12
N ARG A 317 -32.41 -10.67 1.79
CA ARG A 317 -33.64 -11.08 1.11
C ARG A 317 -34.05 -12.52 1.45
N ILE A 318 -33.08 -13.43 1.55
CA ILE A 318 -33.30 -14.83 1.94
C ILE A 318 -33.81 -14.90 3.39
N VAL A 319 -33.11 -14.27 4.32
CA VAL A 319 -33.48 -14.25 5.75
C VAL A 319 -34.87 -13.63 5.96
N SER A 320 -35.15 -12.53 5.27
CA SER A 320 -36.47 -11.91 5.34
C SER A 320 -37.60 -12.82 4.86
N LYS A 321 -37.41 -13.55 3.76
CA LYS A 321 -38.44 -14.44 3.24
C LYS A 321 -38.55 -15.75 4.00
N SER A 322 -37.43 -16.26 4.50
CA SER A 322 -37.40 -17.57 5.19
C SER A 322 -37.80 -17.51 6.67
N ILE A 323 -37.47 -16.42 7.37
CA ILE A 323 -37.65 -16.30 8.82
C ILE A 323 -38.65 -15.19 9.19
N LEU A 324 -38.38 -13.93 8.77
CA LEU A 324 -39.20 -12.82 9.25
C LEU A 324 -40.64 -12.83 8.75
N THR A 325 -40.85 -13.18 7.48
CA THR A 325 -42.20 -13.17 6.90
C THR A 325 -43.12 -14.23 7.55
N PRO A 326 -42.70 -15.50 7.72
CA PRO A 326 -43.49 -16.50 8.43
C PRO A 326 -43.73 -16.14 9.92
N MET A 327 -42.70 -15.61 10.58
CA MET A 327 -42.82 -15.20 11.98
C MET A 327 -43.84 -14.07 12.18
N ASN A 328 -43.84 -13.07 11.28
CA ASN A 328 -44.85 -12.00 11.34
C ASN A 328 -46.27 -12.55 11.10
N ARG A 329 -46.44 -13.48 10.16
CA ARG A 329 -47.73 -14.14 9.91
C ARG A 329 -48.20 -14.93 11.14
N LEU A 330 -47.29 -15.66 11.83
CA LEU A 330 -47.62 -16.33 13.08
C LEU A 330 -48.16 -15.35 14.15
N VAL A 331 -47.47 -14.23 14.32
CA VAL A 331 -47.91 -13.16 15.25
C VAL A 331 -49.26 -12.60 14.84
N ASP A 332 -49.53 -12.40 13.55
CA ASP A 332 -50.83 -11.92 13.07
C ASP A 332 -51.95 -12.97 13.30
N CYS A 333 -51.68 -14.28 13.12
CA CYS A 333 -52.58 -15.35 13.44
C CYS A 333 -52.90 -15.39 14.95
N CYS A 334 -51.91 -15.26 15.83
CA CYS A 334 -52.12 -15.18 17.27
C CYS A 334 -52.97 -13.97 17.67
N ASN A 335 -52.77 -12.81 17.01
CA ASN A 335 -53.57 -11.62 17.29
C ASN A 335 -55.02 -11.80 16.83
N GLN A 336 -55.31 -12.48 15.71
CA GLN A 336 -56.65 -12.80 15.26
C GLN A 336 -57.39 -13.74 16.24
N VAL A 337 -56.68 -14.76 16.70
CA VAL A 337 -57.21 -15.66 17.76
C VAL A 337 -57.54 -14.90 19.03
N ALA A 338 -56.70 -13.96 19.47
CA ALA A 338 -56.92 -13.15 20.67
C ALA A 338 -58.22 -12.25 20.57
N VAL A 339 -58.69 -11.95 19.35
CA VAL A 339 -59.92 -11.19 19.11
C VAL A 339 -61.12 -12.12 18.86
N GLY A 340 -60.94 -13.44 18.99
CA GLY A 340 -62.01 -14.44 18.88
C GLY A 340 -62.16 -15.07 17.50
N ASN A 341 -61.26 -14.79 16.55
CA ASN A 341 -61.27 -15.45 15.26
C ASN A 341 -60.37 -16.71 15.32
N TYR A 342 -61.00 -17.88 15.47
CA TYR A 342 -60.30 -19.16 15.62
C TYR A 342 -60.08 -19.87 14.29
N GLU A 343 -60.71 -19.46 13.19
CA GLU A 343 -60.54 -19.99 11.85
C GLU A 343 -59.38 -19.27 11.14
N VAL A 344 -58.13 -19.53 11.56
CA VAL A 344 -56.91 -18.89 10.98
C VAL A 344 -56.04 -19.95 10.41
N GLU A 345 -55.60 -19.77 9.15
CA GLU A 345 -54.58 -20.61 8.50
C GLU A 345 -53.19 -20.24 9.01
N PHE A 346 -52.49 -21.17 9.64
CA PHE A 346 -51.17 -21.00 10.12
C PHE A 346 -50.14 -21.16 8.98
N PRO A 347 -49.10 -20.29 8.87
CA PRO A 347 -48.15 -20.36 7.80
C PRO A 347 -47.33 -21.64 7.88
N GLU A 348 -47.20 -22.34 6.74
CA GLU A 348 -46.22 -23.40 6.61
C GLU A 348 -44.82 -22.76 6.47
N GLY A 349 -43.97 -22.92 7.50
CA GLY A 349 -42.58 -22.44 7.49
C GLY A 349 -41.71 -23.29 6.58
N LYS A 350 -40.83 -22.65 5.81
CA LYS A 350 -39.83 -23.37 4.99
C LYS A 350 -38.67 -23.93 5.80
N SER A 351 -38.40 -23.39 6.98
CA SER A 351 -37.42 -23.96 7.93
C SER A 351 -38.12 -24.87 8.94
N GLU A 352 -37.44 -25.93 9.37
CA GLU A 352 -37.94 -26.93 10.31
C GLU A 352 -38.35 -26.28 11.63
N GLU A 353 -37.58 -25.32 12.13
CA GLU A 353 -37.84 -24.60 13.37
C GLU A 353 -39.13 -23.77 13.31
N ILE A 354 -39.38 -23.09 12.19
CA ILE A 354 -40.60 -22.31 12.01
C ILE A 354 -41.81 -23.22 11.81
N HIS A 355 -41.63 -24.37 11.17
CA HIS A 355 -42.67 -25.35 11.00
C HIS A 355 -43.10 -25.92 12.34
N VAL A 356 -42.14 -26.36 13.19
CA VAL A 356 -42.39 -26.87 14.54
C VAL A 356 -43.05 -25.81 15.41
N LEU A 357 -42.57 -24.56 15.35
CA LEU A 357 -43.20 -23.46 16.11
C LEU A 357 -44.64 -23.21 15.67
N SER A 358 -44.91 -23.24 14.38
CA SER A 358 -46.26 -23.04 13.80
C SER A 358 -47.20 -24.15 14.27
N GLN A 359 -46.79 -25.43 14.22
CA GLN A 359 -47.57 -26.58 14.69
C GLN A 359 -47.83 -26.50 16.19
N THR A 360 -46.81 -26.14 16.99
CA THR A 360 -46.94 -26.02 18.44
C THR A 360 -47.96 -24.97 18.83
N VAL A 361 -47.89 -23.78 18.20
CA VAL A 361 -48.82 -22.68 18.42
C VAL A 361 -50.23 -23.10 17.98
N GLN A 362 -50.38 -23.73 16.84
CA GLN A 362 -51.66 -24.22 16.31
C GLN A 362 -52.31 -25.24 17.28
N THR A 363 -51.53 -26.20 17.79
CA THR A 363 -51.98 -27.20 18.78
C THR A 363 -52.38 -26.54 20.08
N MET A 364 -51.62 -25.54 20.55
CA MET A 364 -51.95 -24.80 21.77
C MET A 364 -53.29 -24.06 21.63
N ILE A 365 -53.50 -23.36 20.51
CA ILE A 365 -54.75 -22.63 20.23
C ILE A 365 -55.94 -23.60 20.14
N HIS A 366 -55.79 -24.72 19.45
CA HIS A 366 -56.85 -25.75 19.38
C HIS A 366 -57.21 -26.30 20.80
N ASN A 367 -56.21 -26.53 21.63
CA ASN A 367 -56.48 -26.98 23.00
C ASN A 367 -57.19 -25.92 23.85
N VAL A 368 -56.78 -24.63 23.70
CA VAL A 368 -57.48 -23.51 24.39
C VAL A 368 -58.92 -23.40 23.92
N PHE A 369 -59.15 -23.50 22.62
CA PHE A 369 -60.51 -23.46 22.08
C PHE A 369 -61.38 -24.62 22.64
N ARG A 370 -60.87 -25.85 22.58
CA ARG A 370 -61.58 -27.04 23.11
C ARG A 370 -61.88 -26.90 24.61
N LEU A 371 -60.95 -26.33 25.38
CA LEU A 371 -61.16 -26.09 26.83
C LEU A 371 -62.25 -24.99 27.02
N SER A 372 -62.27 -23.96 26.22
CA SER A 372 -63.30 -22.92 26.28
C SER A 372 -64.68 -23.47 25.98
N GLU A 373 -64.81 -24.31 24.95
CA GLU A 373 -66.08 -24.99 24.63
C GLU A 373 -66.57 -25.86 25.80
N LYS A 374 -65.65 -26.65 26.42
CA LYS A 374 -66.01 -27.45 27.58
C LYS A 374 -66.49 -26.60 28.76
N VAL A 375 -65.84 -25.47 29.02
CA VAL A 375 -66.25 -24.59 30.10
C VAL A 375 -67.65 -24.02 29.83
N VAL A 376 -67.97 -23.62 28.59
CA VAL A 376 -69.30 -23.13 28.22
C VAL A 376 -70.36 -24.26 28.36
N GLU A 377 -70.01 -25.48 27.94
CA GLU A 377 -70.92 -26.65 28.08
C GLU A 377 -71.15 -27.00 29.57
N GLU A 378 -70.09 -26.97 30.39
CA GLU A 378 -70.21 -27.18 31.85
C GLU A 378 -71.03 -26.08 32.51
N GLU A 379 -70.84 -24.79 32.20
CA GLU A 379 -71.67 -23.70 32.69
C GLU A 379 -73.15 -23.86 32.31
N LYS A 380 -73.40 -24.30 31.07
CA LYS A 380 -74.77 -24.54 30.60
C LYS A 380 -75.43 -25.70 31.41
N LYS A 381 -74.70 -26.84 31.62
CA LYS A 381 -75.15 -27.95 32.39
C LYS A 381 -75.44 -27.53 33.84
N LEU A 382 -74.52 -26.75 34.42
CA LEU A 382 -74.69 -26.25 35.81
C LEU A 382 -75.94 -25.35 35.91
N SER A 383 -76.15 -24.47 34.93
CA SER A 383 -77.31 -23.60 34.83
C SER A 383 -78.61 -24.41 34.69
N GLU A 384 -78.60 -25.47 33.84
CA GLU A 384 -79.75 -26.36 33.71
C GLU A 384 -80.04 -27.15 34.98
N GLU A 385 -79.01 -27.63 35.72
CA GLU A 385 -79.13 -28.30 36.99
C GLU A 385 -79.69 -27.34 38.08
N GLN A 386 -79.20 -26.10 38.11
CA GLN A 386 -79.73 -25.08 39.02
C GLN A 386 -81.20 -24.78 38.75
N LEU A 387 -81.58 -24.67 37.46
CA LEU A 387 -83.00 -24.48 37.07
C LEU A 387 -83.87 -25.69 37.53
N ARG A 388 -83.37 -26.92 37.33
CA ARG A 388 -84.07 -28.12 37.78
C ARG A 388 -84.22 -28.16 39.33
N ALA A 389 -83.14 -27.79 40.04
CA ALA A 389 -83.19 -27.71 41.48
C ALA A 389 -84.20 -26.70 42.00
N LEU A 390 -84.26 -25.51 41.35
CA LEU A 390 -85.27 -24.50 41.63
C LEU A 390 -86.71 -24.98 41.31
N GLN A 391 -86.88 -25.71 40.17
CA GLN A 391 -88.20 -26.28 39.85
C GLN A 391 -88.64 -27.37 40.88
N HIS A 392 -87.67 -28.15 41.41
CA HIS A 392 -88.00 -29.14 42.47
C HIS A 392 -88.30 -28.51 43.81
N GLN A 393 -87.89 -27.28 44.10
CA GLN A 393 -88.28 -26.57 45.36
C GLN A 393 -89.78 -26.23 45.40
N ILE A 394 -90.44 -26.13 44.23
CA ILE A 394 -91.87 -26.05 44.15
C ILE A 394 -92.40 -27.47 44.17
N ASN A 395 -92.71 -27.98 45.36
CA ASN A 395 -93.19 -29.34 45.51
C ASN A 395 -94.45 -29.61 44.69
N PRO A 396 -94.35 -30.33 43.52
CA PRO A 396 -95.47 -30.55 42.63
C PRO A 396 -96.65 -31.26 43.23
N HIS A 397 -96.32 -32.13 44.21
CA HIS A 397 -97.32 -32.87 44.95
C HIS A 397 -98.07 -31.98 45.90
N PHE A 398 -97.45 -31.01 46.53
CA PHE A 398 -98.13 -30.01 47.35
C PHE A 398 -99.05 -29.17 46.49
N LEU A 399 -98.59 -28.64 45.30
CA LEU A 399 -99.39 -27.85 44.37
C LEU A 399 -100.59 -28.66 43.89
N ASN A 400 -100.47 -29.90 43.52
CA ASN A 400 -101.50 -30.79 43.07
C ASN A 400 -102.53 -31.06 44.23
N ASN A 401 -102.04 -31.26 45.43
CA ASN A 401 -102.91 -31.48 46.62
C ASN A 401 -103.71 -30.22 46.92
N VAL A 402 -103.16 -29.02 46.86
CA VAL A 402 -103.88 -27.76 47.05
C VAL A 402 -104.86 -27.52 45.95
N LEU A 403 -104.53 -27.81 44.68
CA LEU A 403 -105.44 -27.70 43.54
C LEU A 403 -106.61 -28.69 43.66
N GLN A 404 -106.40 -29.91 44.14
CA GLN A 404 -107.44 -30.87 44.41
C GLN A 404 -108.31 -30.43 45.60
N LEU A 405 -107.73 -29.81 46.63
CA LEU A 405 -108.51 -29.21 47.72
C LEU A 405 -109.39 -28.05 47.22
N ILE A 406 -108.80 -27.17 46.37
CA ILE A 406 -109.55 -26.07 45.73
C ILE A 406 -110.74 -26.68 44.91
N LYS A 407 -110.49 -27.68 44.11
CA LYS A 407 -111.46 -28.42 43.30
C LYS A 407 -112.57 -29.05 44.21
N GLY A 408 -112.27 -29.64 45.33
CA GLY A 408 -113.21 -30.20 46.29
C GLY A 408 -114.09 -29.11 46.92
N MET A 409 -113.51 -28.00 47.36
CA MET A 409 -114.19 -26.83 47.91
C MET A 409 -115.10 -26.14 46.87
N ALA A 410 -114.71 -26.17 45.63
CA ALA A 410 -115.54 -25.63 44.55
C ALA A 410 -116.83 -26.41 44.27
N VAL A 411 -116.77 -27.77 44.43
CA VAL A 411 -117.92 -28.63 44.32
C VAL A 411 -118.86 -28.44 45.50
N GLU A 412 -118.36 -28.09 46.71
CA GLU A 412 -119.13 -27.84 47.91
C GLU A 412 -119.67 -26.40 47.97
N GLY A 413 -119.35 -25.53 46.99
CA GLY A 413 -119.83 -24.15 46.96
C GLY A 413 -119.12 -23.18 47.94
N LYS A 414 -117.97 -23.52 48.51
CA LYS A 414 -117.23 -22.75 49.54
C LYS A 414 -116.38 -21.68 49.01
N THR A 415 -116.96 -20.65 48.41
CA THR A 415 -116.28 -19.57 47.64
C THR A 415 -115.33 -18.72 48.51
N GLU A 416 -115.67 -18.47 49.75
CA GLU A 416 -114.83 -17.68 50.68
C GLU A 416 -113.51 -18.44 51.08
N GLU A 417 -113.58 -19.74 51.29
CA GLU A 417 -112.52 -20.60 51.67
C GLU A 417 -111.50 -20.78 50.46
N ILE A 418 -112.02 -20.89 49.23
CA ILE A 418 -111.24 -20.87 47.95
C ILE A 418 -110.43 -19.62 47.82
N SER A 419 -111.07 -18.47 48.05
CA SER A 419 -110.43 -17.12 47.97
C SER A 419 -109.24 -16.99 48.99
N ARG A 420 -109.52 -17.45 50.22
CA ARG A 420 -108.47 -17.44 51.26
C ARG A 420 -107.28 -18.40 50.94
N LEU A 421 -107.61 -19.57 50.48
CA LEU A 421 -106.57 -20.56 50.07
C LEU A 421 -105.72 -20.10 48.86
N SER A 422 -106.35 -19.56 47.86
CA SER A 422 -105.69 -18.92 46.67
C SER A 422 -104.74 -17.79 47.08
N THR A 423 -105.22 -16.93 47.99
CA THR A 423 -104.42 -15.81 48.48
C THR A 423 -103.18 -16.32 49.30
N LEU A 424 -103.35 -17.39 50.07
CA LEU A 424 -102.32 -18.03 50.87
C LEU A 424 -101.32 -18.71 49.92
N LEU A 425 -101.80 -19.42 48.87
CA LEU A 425 -100.99 -20.06 47.86
C LEU A 425 -100.14 -19.06 47.13
N GLY A 426 -100.70 -17.94 46.74
CA GLY A 426 -100.02 -16.81 46.09
C GLY A 426 -98.87 -16.26 46.95
N LYS A 427 -99.10 -16.18 48.29
CA LYS A 427 -98.02 -15.73 49.22
C LYS A 427 -96.92 -16.71 49.38
N ILE A 428 -97.16 -18.04 49.26
CA ILE A 428 -96.16 -19.08 49.35
C ILE A 428 -95.39 -19.22 48.06
N LEU A 429 -95.91 -18.92 46.90
CA LEU A 429 -95.34 -19.03 45.62
C LEU A 429 -94.60 -17.74 45.16
N ALA A 430 -94.80 -16.58 45.75
CA ALA A 430 -94.05 -15.35 45.58
C ALA A 430 -92.81 -15.28 46.43
#